data_247313c960f35e450936635e99180cba
#
_entry.id   247313c960f35e450936635e99180cba
#
_cell.length_a   1.000
_cell.length_b   1.000
_cell.length_c   1.000
_cell.angle_alpha   90.00
_cell.angle_beta   90.00
_cell.angle_gamma   90.00
#
_symmetry.space_group_name_H-M   'P 1'
#
loop_
_entity.id
_entity.type
_entity.pdbx_description
1 polymer ?
#
loop_
_entity_poly.entity_id
_entity_poly.type
_entity_poly.pdbx_seq_one_letter_code
_entity_poly.pdbx_strand_id
1 'polypeptide(L)'
;MTRARRWRVVALAVALLAGLLCPAPRVGAHASLVRSVPAHRAVLGQMPERVQLWFNERLEPAYSTVSVWNEAGAQVDARDVTVGPDDPRRLSVTVETRQPGFYTVKYRVLSVDGHIVDNRFTFTVKAPR
;
A
#
# COMPACT_ATOMS: atom_id res chain seq x y z
N MET A 1 41.50 40.46 23.11
CA MET A 1 40.73 39.20 23.23
C MET A 1 41.64 38.13 23.82
N THR A 2 41.30 37.63 24.95
CA THR A 2 42.08 36.56 25.61
C THR A 2 41.89 35.24 24.85
N ARG A 3 42.94 34.42 24.76
CA ARG A 3 42.93 33.11 24.07
C ARG A 3 41.73 32.26 24.47
N ALA A 4 41.31 32.28 25.71
CA ALA A 4 40.17 31.53 26.24
C ALA A 4 38.83 31.94 25.59
N ARG A 5 38.61 33.20 25.19
CA ARG A 5 37.41 33.69 24.54
C ARG A 5 37.33 33.18 23.08
N ARG A 6 38.47 33.13 22.40
CA ARG A 6 38.55 32.60 21.01
C ARG A 6 38.22 31.09 20.94
N TRP A 7 38.70 30.32 21.92
CA TRP A 7 38.39 28.88 22.01
C TRP A 7 36.92 28.60 22.30
N ARG A 8 36.26 29.42 23.12
CA ARG A 8 34.81 29.30 23.39
C ARG A 8 33.96 29.60 22.17
N VAL A 9 34.36 30.57 21.35
CA VAL A 9 33.64 30.89 20.10
C VAL A 9 33.81 29.77 19.06
N VAL A 10 35.03 29.23 18.94
CA VAL A 10 35.30 28.07 18.04
C VAL A 10 34.56 26.83 18.51
N ALA A 11 34.51 26.55 19.79
CA ALA A 11 33.79 25.40 20.35
C ALA A 11 32.25 25.52 20.11
N LEU A 12 31.67 26.73 20.24
CA LEU A 12 30.29 27.01 19.96
C LEU A 12 29.97 26.88 18.46
N ALA A 13 30.87 27.32 17.58
CA ALA A 13 30.69 27.19 16.12
C ALA A 13 30.74 25.72 15.65
N VAL A 14 31.65 24.92 16.23
CA VAL A 14 31.75 23.49 15.92
C VAL A 14 30.55 22.72 16.47
N ALA A 15 30.02 23.08 17.65
CA ALA A 15 28.80 22.46 18.18
C ALA A 15 27.54 22.78 17.35
N LEU A 16 27.45 24.01 16.81
CA LEU A 16 26.40 24.41 15.91
C LEU A 16 26.47 23.68 14.54
N LEU A 17 27.69 23.50 14.01
CA LEU A 17 27.89 22.77 12.75
C LEU A 17 27.59 21.26 12.91
N ALA A 18 27.90 20.67 14.06
CA ALA A 18 27.60 19.26 14.36
C ALA A 18 26.09 19.00 14.48
N GLY A 19 25.33 19.99 14.94
CA GLY A 19 23.86 19.92 15.01
C GLY A 19 23.16 19.90 13.65
N LEU A 20 23.79 20.42 12.58
CA LEU A 20 23.24 20.42 11.23
C LEU A 20 23.46 19.10 10.46
N LEU A 21 24.30 18.21 10.97
CA LEU A 21 24.57 16.89 10.38
C LEU A 21 23.73 15.76 11.00
N CYS A 22 22.74 16.09 11.83
CA CYS A 22 21.82 15.08 12.32
C CYS A 22 20.98 14.59 11.12
N PRO A 23 21.13 13.33 10.68
CA PRO A 23 20.27 12.81 9.60
C PRO A 23 18.83 12.87 10.11
N ALA A 24 17.99 13.63 9.42
CA ALA A 24 16.57 13.63 9.71
C ALA A 24 16.07 12.18 9.64
N PRO A 25 15.29 11.71 10.62
CA PRO A 25 14.70 10.38 10.54
C PRO A 25 13.91 10.35 9.24
N ARG A 26 14.29 9.43 8.34
CA ARG A 26 13.48 9.14 7.16
C ARG A 26 12.21 8.52 7.70
N VAL A 27 11.15 9.30 7.78
CA VAL A 27 9.80 8.76 7.96
C VAL A 27 9.51 7.99 6.68
N GLY A 28 9.79 6.69 6.71
CA GLY A 28 9.43 5.78 5.65
C GLY A 28 7.92 5.77 5.54
N ALA A 29 7.36 6.39 4.51
CA ALA A 29 5.95 6.27 4.19
C ALA A 29 5.74 4.87 3.62
N HIS A 30 5.28 3.92 4.44
CA HIS A 30 4.86 2.61 3.97
C HIS A 30 3.60 2.76 3.13
N ALA A 31 3.51 2.05 2.01
CA ALA A 31 2.27 1.97 1.25
C ALA A 31 1.18 1.38 2.18
N SER A 32 0.13 2.15 2.42
CA SER A 32 -1.01 1.72 3.24
C SER A 32 -2.25 1.66 2.37
N LEU A 33 -3.04 0.61 2.53
CA LEU A 33 -4.35 0.51 1.89
C LEU A 33 -5.28 1.56 2.52
N VAL A 34 -5.70 2.52 1.71
CA VAL A 34 -6.57 3.64 2.13
C VAL A 34 -8.04 3.28 1.92
N ARG A 35 -8.32 2.58 0.82
CA ARG A 35 -9.67 2.20 0.40
C ARG A 35 -9.63 0.94 -0.43
N SER A 36 -10.68 0.11 -0.34
CA SER A 36 -10.91 -1.01 -1.26
C SER A 36 -12.38 -1.09 -1.68
N VAL A 37 -12.60 -1.62 -2.87
CA VAL A 37 -13.93 -1.98 -3.36
C VAL A 37 -13.83 -3.41 -3.91
N PRO A 38 -14.48 -4.41 -3.27
CA PRO A 38 -15.28 -4.31 -2.04
C PRO A 38 -14.45 -3.90 -0.81
N ALA A 39 -15.10 -3.31 0.19
CA ALA A 39 -14.46 -3.02 1.47
C ALA A 39 -14.21 -4.31 2.28
N HIS A 40 -13.28 -4.27 3.21
CA HIS A 40 -13.06 -5.38 4.15
C HIS A 40 -14.33 -5.72 4.91
N ARG A 41 -14.68 -7.03 4.96
CA ARG A 41 -15.90 -7.58 5.55
C ARG A 41 -17.21 -7.09 4.92
N ALA A 42 -17.17 -6.49 3.74
CA ALA A 42 -18.39 -6.13 3.01
C ALA A 42 -19.23 -7.37 2.74
N VAL A 43 -20.56 -7.19 2.79
CA VAL A 43 -21.53 -8.21 2.40
C VAL A 43 -22.33 -7.68 1.23
N LEU A 44 -22.15 -8.29 0.06
CA LEU A 44 -22.67 -7.82 -1.21
C LEU A 44 -23.83 -8.70 -1.70
N GLY A 45 -24.78 -8.10 -2.42
CA GLY A 45 -25.85 -8.82 -3.08
C GLY A 45 -25.44 -9.49 -4.39
N GLN A 46 -24.34 -9.03 -4.99
CA GLN A 46 -23.76 -9.59 -6.22
C GLN A 46 -22.26 -9.37 -6.27
N MET A 47 -21.57 -10.20 -7.04
CA MET A 47 -20.14 -10.07 -7.27
C MET A 47 -19.84 -8.79 -8.06
N PRO A 48 -18.89 -7.96 -7.62
CA PRO A 48 -18.43 -6.83 -8.42
C PRO A 48 -17.62 -7.33 -9.61
N GLU A 49 -17.60 -6.56 -10.69
CA GLU A 49 -16.78 -6.89 -11.87
C GLU A 49 -15.29 -6.85 -11.58
N ARG A 50 -14.88 -5.94 -10.72
CA ARG A 50 -13.48 -5.71 -10.37
C ARG A 50 -13.29 -5.56 -8.86
N VAL A 51 -12.16 -6.04 -8.39
CA VAL A 51 -11.61 -5.64 -7.08
C VAL A 51 -10.64 -4.50 -7.32
N GLN A 52 -10.79 -3.43 -6.54
CA GLN A 52 -9.97 -2.23 -6.66
C GLN A 52 -9.44 -1.82 -5.29
N LEU A 53 -8.15 -1.50 -5.23
CA LEU A 53 -7.43 -1.10 -4.03
C LEU A 53 -6.75 0.24 -4.26
N TRP A 54 -6.92 1.19 -3.33
CA TRP A 54 -6.24 2.48 -3.35
C TRP A 54 -5.27 2.58 -2.19
N PHE A 55 -4.06 3.01 -2.50
CA PHE A 55 -2.97 3.18 -1.54
C PHE A 55 -2.62 4.66 -1.36
N ASN A 56 -1.95 4.99 -0.26
CA ASN A 56 -1.47 6.34 0.00
C ASN A 56 -0.24 6.73 -0.84
N GLU A 57 0.43 5.74 -1.46
CA GLU A 57 1.64 5.91 -2.25
C GLU A 57 1.44 5.40 -3.69
N ARG A 58 2.24 5.92 -4.61
CA ARG A 58 2.32 5.41 -5.99
C ARG A 58 2.92 4.02 -5.98
N LEU A 59 2.40 3.14 -6.83
CA LEU A 59 2.82 1.76 -6.94
C LEU A 59 3.73 1.53 -8.15
N GLU A 60 4.67 0.58 -7.99
CA GLU A 60 5.44 0.03 -9.09
C GLU A 60 4.63 -1.06 -9.80
N PRO A 61 4.17 -0.85 -11.06
CA PRO A 61 3.25 -1.78 -11.73
C PRO A 61 3.84 -3.19 -11.89
N ALA A 62 5.12 -3.30 -12.21
CA ALA A 62 5.78 -4.58 -12.45
C ALA A 62 5.92 -5.45 -11.19
N TYR A 63 5.79 -4.86 -10.01
CA TYR A 63 6.02 -5.52 -8.71
C TYR A 63 4.82 -5.47 -7.79
N SER A 64 3.67 -5.06 -8.28
CA SER A 64 2.44 -4.96 -7.50
C SER A 64 1.39 -5.90 -8.08
N THR A 65 0.78 -6.72 -7.20
CA THR A 65 -0.20 -7.71 -7.59
C THR A 65 -1.36 -7.78 -6.60
N VAL A 66 -2.50 -8.23 -7.09
CA VAL A 66 -3.69 -8.55 -6.30
C VAL A 66 -4.34 -9.80 -6.88
N SER A 67 -4.88 -10.66 -6.02
CA SER A 67 -5.57 -11.88 -6.39
C SER A 67 -6.82 -12.09 -5.55
N VAL A 68 -7.82 -12.75 -6.13
CA VAL A 68 -9.09 -13.07 -5.47
C VAL A 68 -9.27 -14.57 -5.41
N TRP A 69 -9.59 -15.08 -4.22
CA TRP A 69 -9.68 -16.51 -3.93
C TRP A 69 -11.03 -16.84 -3.31
N ASN A 70 -11.62 -17.97 -3.72
CA ASN A 70 -12.85 -18.49 -3.11
C ASN A 70 -12.55 -19.35 -1.87
N GLU A 71 -13.59 -19.83 -1.19
CA GLU A 71 -13.48 -20.70 0.00
C GLU A 71 -12.76 -22.02 -0.28
N ALA A 72 -12.87 -22.53 -1.49
CA ALA A 72 -12.21 -23.77 -1.89
C ALA A 72 -10.71 -23.59 -2.17
N GLY A 73 -10.19 -22.37 -2.05
CA GLY A 73 -8.79 -22.05 -2.33
C GLY A 73 -8.46 -21.96 -3.82
N ALA A 74 -9.46 -21.74 -4.69
CA ALA A 74 -9.25 -21.47 -6.10
C ALA A 74 -9.15 -19.96 -6.35
N GLN A 75 -8.21 -19.56 -7.21
CA GLN A 75 -8.08 -18.19 -7.69
C GLN A 75 -9.15 -17.93 -8.75
N VAL A 76 -9.94 -16.88 -8.58
CA VAL A 76 -11.14 -16.58 -9.37
C VAL A 76 -11.08 -15.23 -10.09
N ASP A 77 -9.93 -14.62 -10.16
CA ASP A 77 -9.67 -13.40 -10.94
C ASP A 77 -9.09 -13.73 -12.34
N ALA A 78 -9.16 -12.77 -13.24
CA ALA A 78 -8.68 -12.89 -14.61
C ALA A 78 -7.14 -12.75 -14.76
N ARG A 79 -6.41 -12.52 -13.67
CA ARG A 79 -4.96 -12.27 -13.66
C ARG A 79 -4.54 -11.06 -14.50
N ASP A 80 -5.45 -10.14 -14.77
CA ASP A 80 -5.29 -8.91 -15.53
C ASP A 80 -4.96 -7.69 -14.64
N VAL A 81 -4.11 -7.90 -13.65
CA VAL A 81 -3.75 -6.86 -12.67
C VAL A 81 -3.21 -5.62 -13.38
N THR A 82 -3.77 -4.46 -13.03
CA THR A 82 -3.33 -3.17 -13.55
C THR A 82 -3.18 -2.15 -12.44
N VAL A 83 -2.12 -1.34 -12.54
CA VAL A 83 -2.04 -0.05 -11.86
C VAL A 83 -2.74 0.97 -12.75
N GLY A 84 -3.65 1.76 -12.20
CA GLY A 84 -4.46 2.68 -13.00
C GLY A 84 -3.62 3.69 -13.77
N PRO A 85 -3.82 3.86 -15.10
CA PRO A 85 -3.09 4.83 -15.90
C PRO A 85 -3.44 6.28 -15.51
N ASP A 86 -4.66 6.48 -15.03
CA ASP A 86 -5.19 7.74 -14.51
C ASP A 86 -4.91 7.96 -13.02
N ASP A 87 -4.63 6.86 -12.28
CA ASP A 87 -4.34 6.90 -10.84
C ASP A 87 -3.28 5.84 -10.48
N PRO A 88 -2.01 6.23 -10.36
CA PRO A 88 -0.91 5.31 -10.06
C PRO A 88 -0.93 4.74 -8.64
N ARG A 89 -1.91 5.13 -7.82
CA ARG A 89 -2.15 4.59 -6.48
C ARG A 89 -3.25 3.51 -6.46
N ARG A 90 -3.91 3.27 -7.59
CA ARG A 90 -4.98 2.28 -7.72
C ARG A 90 -4.48 1.00 -8.38
N LEU A 91 -4.66 -0.11 -7.68
CA LEU A 91 -4.45 -1.47 -8.18
C LEU A 91 -5.80 -2.13 -8.43
N SER A 92 -5.98 -2.83 -9.53
CA SER A 92 -7.25 -3.50 -9.83
C SER A 92 -7.07 -4.81 -10.57
N VAL A 93 -8.04 -5.70 -10.41
CA VAL A 93 -8.15 -6.99 -11.11
C VAL A 93 -9.61 -7.31 -11.42
N THR A 94 -9.88 -7.90 -12.56
CA THR A 94 -11.22 -8.39 -12.96
C THR A 94 -11.54 -9.69 -12.22
N VAL A 95 -12.79 -9.86 -11.77
CA VAL A 95 -13.28 -11.07 -11.14
C VAL A 95 -14.06 -11.89 -12.15
N GLU A 96 -13.72 -13.16 -12.33
CA GLU A 96 -14.33 -14.04 -13.34
C GLU A 96 -15.51 -14.86 -12.81
N THR A 97 -15.69 -14.99 -11.50
CA THR A 97 -16.81 -15.70 -10.90
C THR A 97 -18.01 -14.78 -10.61
N ARG A 98 -19.20 -15.35 -10.54
CA ARG A 98 -20.43 -14.70 -10.06
C ARG A 98 -21.07 -15.47 -8.92
N GLN A 99 -20.42 -16.51 -8.42
CA GLN A 99 -20.94 -17.38 -7.39
C GLN A 99 -21.03 -16.65 -6.04
N PRO A 100 -22.10 -16.90 -5.26
CA PRO A 100 -22.15 -16.48 -3.86
C PRO A 100 -21.09 -17.24 -3.04
N GLY A 101 -20.65 -16.65 -1.95
CA GLY A 101 -19.69 -17.27 -1.05
C GLY A 101 -18.79 -16.26 -0.36
N PHE A 102 -17.81 -16.79 0.33
CA PHE A 102 -16.78 -16.02 1.04
C PHE A 102 -15.52 -15.93 0.19
N TYR A 103 -14.97 -14.73 0.08
CA TYR A 103 -13.82 -14.45 -0.76
C TYR A 103 -12.70 -13.79 0.01
N THR A 104 -11.46 -14.15 -0.34
CA THR A 104 -10.24 -13.53 0.17
C THR A 104 -9.53 -12.79 -0.93
N VAL A 105 -9.24 -11.52 -0.71
CA VAL A 105 -8.38 -10.70 -1.56
C VAL A 105 -7.00 -10.67 -0.93
N LYS A 106 -5.98 -11.09 -1.69
CA LYS A 106 -4.56 -11.03 -1.29
C LYS A 106 -3.85 -10.03 -2.18
N TYR A 107 -3.02 -9.18 -1.61
CA TYR A 107 -2.23 -8.22 -2.38
C TYR A 107 -0.81 -8.12 -1.86
N ARG A 108 0.10 -7.92 -2.78
CA ARG A 108 1.50 -7.61 -2.52
C ARG A 108 1.89 -6.44 -3.41
N VAL A 109 2.25 -5.32 -2.82
CA VAL A 109 2.55 -4.09 -3.52
C VAL A 109 3.94 -3.58 -3.16
N LEU A 110 4.62 -3.03 -4.17
CA LEU A 110 5.84 -2.25 -4.01
C LEU A 110 5.52 -0.80 -4.30
N SER A 111 5.74 0.08 -3.33
CA SER A 111 5.65 1.52 -3.54
C SER A 111 6.91 2.06 -4.21
N VAL A 112 6.80 3.20 -4.89
CA VAL A 112 7.93 3.85 -5.59
C VAL A 112 9.05 4.27 -4.64
N ASP A 113 8.78 4.36 -3.32
CA ASP A 113 9.78 4.62 -2.29
C ASP A 113 10.55 3.36 -1.83
N GLY A 114 10.23 2.18 -2.39
CA GLY A 114 10.95 0.93 -2.15
C GLY A 114 10.39 0.04 -1.03
N HIS A 115 9.20 0.34 -0.47
CA HIS A 115 8.58 -0.47 0.57
C HIS A 115 7.60 -1.49 0.00
N ILE A 116 7.70 -2.74 0.49
CA ILE A 116 6.80 -3.84 0.14
C ILE A 116 5.76 -4.00 1.25
N VAL A 117 4.49 -4.10 0.85
CA VAL A 117 3.36 -4.45 1.73
C VAL A 117 2.68 -5.68 1.18
N ASP A 118 2.52 -6.69 2.04
CA ASP A 118 1.86 -7.96 1.75
C ASP A 118 0.75 -8.17 2.78
N ASN A 119 -0.51 -8.23 2.32
CA ASN A 119 -1.65 -8.35 3.22
C ASN A 119 -2.87 -8.94 2.49
N ARG A 120 -3.96 -9.14 3.24
CA ARG A 120 -5.23 -9.69 2.74
C ARG A 120 -6.42 -9.10 3.49
N PHE A 121 -7.58 -9.15 2.84
CA PHE A 121 -8.88 -8.89 3.45
C PHE A 121 -9.95 -9.78 2.83
N THR A 122 -11.15 -9.77 3.38
CA THR A 122 -12.23 -10.66 2.98
C THR A 122 -13.51 -9.89 2.68
N PHE A 123 -14.37 -10.48 1.86
CA PHE A 123 -15.75 -10.02 1.63
C PHE A 123 -16.65 -11.23 1.35
N THR A 124 -17.95 -11.02 1.41
CA THR A 124 -18.97 -12.06 1.20
C THR A 124 -19.94 -11.62 0.12
N VAL A 125 -20.31 -12.53 -0.76
CA VAL A 125 -21.42 -12.35 -1.71
C VAL A 125 -22.57 -13.27 -1.30
N LYS A 126 -23.73 -12.69 -1.05
CA LYS A 126 -24.93 -13.45 -0.68
C LYS A 126 -25.51 -14.19 -1.87
N ALA A 127 -26.12 -15.35 -1.60
CA ALA A 127 -26.98 -16.01 -2.56
C ALA A 127 -28.17 -15.10 -2.94
N PRO A 128 -28.62 -15.12 -4.21
CA PRO A 128 -29.88 -14.45 -4.57
C PRO A 128 -31.04 -15.06 -3.78
N ARG A 129 -31.96 -14.21 -3.40
CA ARG A 129 -33.20 -14.65 -2.73
C ARG A 129 -34.17 -15.26 -3.72
#